data_3c20fc462ed2f19e84a81442f3f79d86
#
_entry.id   3c20fc462ed2f19e84a81442f3f79d86
#
_cell.length_a   1.000
_cell.length_b   1.000
_cell.length_c   1.000
_cell.angle_alpha   90.00
_cell.angle_beta   90.00
_cell.angle_gamma   90.00
#
_symmetry.space_group_name_H-M   'P 1'
#
loop_
_entity.id
_entity.type
_entity.pdbx_description
1 polymer ?
#
loop_
_entity_poly.entity_id
_entity_poly.type
_entity_poly.pdbx_seq_one_letter_code
_entity_poly.pdbx_strand_id
1 'polypeptide(L)'
;MVDVKVVTTEEEKQLAFHVRMQVFVEEQGVPRHLELDEFDNEAVHFIVKKDEEIIGAARLREISPGIGKIERVCILKQYRGHHLGASIMKFIEQYAINHKWERLKLYAQVYAIPFYEKLGYVVTSPEFLDAYIPHRVMEKDI
;
A
#
# COMPACT_ATOMS: atom_id res chain seq x y z
N MET A 1 -12.55 5.95 -16.43
CA MET A 1 -11.72 6.88 -15.67
C MET A 1 -11.22 6.22 -14.40
N VAL A 2 -9.98 6.45 -14.05
CA VAL A 2 -9.36 5.85 -12.85
C VAL A 2 -9.06 6.95 -11.84
N ASP A 3 -9.52 6.75 -10.61
CA ASP A 3 -9.30 7.68 -9.51
C ASP A 3 -8.71 6.96 -8.30
N VAL A 4 -7.78 7.63 -7.61
CA VAL A 4 -7.31 7.20 -6.30
C VAL A 4 -7.98 8.11 -5.26
N LYS A 5 -8.49 7.53 -4.20
CA LYS A 5 -9.14 8.33 -3.16
C LYS A 5 -8.93 7.73 -1.77
N VAL A 6 -9.08 8.58 -0.75
CA VAL A 6 -9.13 8.14 0.64
C VAL A 6 -10.49 7.49 0.90
N VAL A 7 -10.50 6.35 1.58
CA VAL A 7 -11.73 5.69 2.00
C VAL A 7 -12.46 6.56 3.02
N THR A 8 -13.74 6.81 2.79
CA THR A 8 -14.57 7.64 3.67
C THR A 8 -15.79 6.92 4.22
N THR A 9 -16.10 5.71 3.74
CA THR A 9 -17.27 4.94 4.18
C THR A 9 -16.87 3.52 4.56
N GLU A 10 -17.72 2.89 5.40
CA GLU A 10 -17.49 1.49 5.77
C GLU A 10 -17.61 0.57 4.55
N GLU A 11 -18.52 0.89 3.63
CA GLU A 11 -18.66 0.12 2.39
C GLU A 11 -17.37 0.13 1.57
N GLU A 12 -16.77 1.31 1.38
CA GLU A 12 -15.49 1.44 0.67
C GLU A 12 -14.39 0.65 1.38
N LYS A 13 -14.38 0.69 2.72
CA LYS A 13 -13.40 -0.04 3.52
C LYS A 13 -13.51 -1.56 3.30
N GLN A 14 -14.73 -2.09 3.27
CA GLN A 14 -14.95 -3.50 3.00
C GLN A 14 -14.52 -3.90 1.58
N LEU A 15 -14.76 -3.02 0.61
CA LEU A 15 -14.31 -3.26 -0.76
C LEU A 15 -12.78 -3.25 -0.87
N ALA A 16 -12.11 -2.35 -0.12
CA ALA A 16 -10.65 -2.34 -0.03
C ALA A 16 -10.14 -3.67 0.54
N PHE A 17 -10.75 -4.16 1.62
CA PHE A 17 -10.38 -5.44 2.22
C PHE A 17 -10.56 -6.60 1.26
N HIS A 18 -11.63 -6.58 0.47
CA HIS A 18 -11.88 -7.62 -0.53
C HIS A 18 -10.76 -7.69 -1.57
N VAL A 19 -10.32 -6.54 -2.08
CA VAL A 19 -9.20 -6.47 -3.04
C VAL A 19 -7.92 -6.99 -2.39
N ARG A 20 -7.64 -6.60 -1.16
CA ARG A 20 -6.46 -7.07 -0.42
C ARG A 20 -6.47 -8.59 -0.25
N MET A 21 -7.63 -9.17 0.06
CA MET A 21 -7.76 -10.62 0.21
C MET A 21 -7.49 -11.33 -1.11
N GLN A 22 -7.98 -10.81 -2.21
CA GLN A 22 -7.74 -11.41 -3.53
C GLN A 22 -6.27 -11.39 -3.91
N VAL A 23 -5.57 -10.29 -3.67
CA VAL A 23 -4.16 -10.17 -4.04
C VAL A 23 -3.25 -10.91 -3.07
N PHE A 24 -3.38 -10.65 -1.77
CA PHE A 24 -2.39 -11.15 -0.81
C PHE A 24 -2.69 -12.58 -0.37
N VAL A 25 -3.93 -12.94 -0.17
CA VAL A 25 -4.29 -14.28 0.30
C VAL A 25 -4.44 -15.24 -0.88
N GLU A 26 -5.30 -14.94 -1.83
CA GLU A 26 -5.61 -15.86 -2.92
C GLU A 26 -4.48 -15.95 -3.95
N GLU A 27 -3.89 -14.83 -4.33
CA GLU A 27 -2.82 -14.83 -5.33
C GLU A 27 -1.45 -15.12 -4.73
N GLN A 28 -1.07 -14.47 -3.64
CA GLN A 28 0.27 -14.56 -3.06
C GLN A 28 0.42 -15.61 -1.96
N GLY A 29 -0.68 -16.18 -1.49
CA GLY A 29 -0.65 -17.23 -0.48
C GLY A 29 -0.37 -16.78 0.94
N VAL A 30 -0.54 -15.48 1.24
CA VAL A 30 -0.42 -14.99 2.62
C VAL A 30 -1.53 -15.63 3.46
N PRO A 31 -1.21 -16.17 4.65
CA PRO A 31 -2.26 -16.72 5.53
C PRO A 31 -3.32 -15.67 5.82
N ARG A 32 -4.59 -16.08 5.70
CA ARG A 32 -5.72 -15.17 5.86
C ARG A 32 -5.69 -14.39 7.17
N HIS A 33 -5.28 -15.04 8.26
CA HIS A 33 -5.25 -14.40 9.58
C HIS A 33 -4.16 -13.33 9.73
N LEU A 34 -3.22 -13.24 8.79
CA LEU A 34 -2.17 -12.21 8.80
C LEU A 34 -2.53 -10.99 7.96
N GLU A 35 -3.52 -11.09 7.06
CA GLU A 35 -3.82 -10.01 6.12
C GLU A 35 -4.57 -8.86 6.78
N LEU A 36 -5.69 -9.15 7.45
CA LEU A 36 -6.42 -8.14 8.22
C LEU A 36 -5.92 -8.18 9.67
N ASP A 37 -5.56 -7.04 10.23
CA ASP A 37 -4.95 -6.96 11.55
C ASP A 37 -5.54 -5.81 12.37
N GLU A 38 -5.05 -5.65 13.61
CA GLU A 38 -5.56 -4.62 14.53
C GLU A 38 -5.27 -3.20 14.04
N PHE A 39 -4.28 -3.01 13.16
CA PHE A 39 -3.93 -1.69 12.64
C PHE A 39 -4.94 -1.17 11.62
N ASP A 40 -5.78 -2.04 11.07
CA ASP A 40 -6.78 -1.62 10.08
C ASP A 40 -7.80 -0.63 10.64
N ASN A 41 -8.04 -0.64 11.94
CA ASN A 41 -9.02 0.26 12.56
C ASN A 41 -8.52 1.69 12.66
N GLU A 42 -7.22 1.92 12.75
CA GLU A 42 -6.64 3.25 12.92
C GLU A 42 -5.89 3.75 11.70
N ALA A 43 -5.75 2.93 10.68
CA ALA A 43 -5.02 3.30 9.46
C ALA A 43 -5.88 4.16 8.55
N VAL A 44 -5.21 4.94 7.69
CA VAL A 44 -5.84 5.60 6.56
C VAL A 44 -5.84 4.61 5.41
N HIS A 45 -7.01 4.36 4.83
CA HIS A 45 -7.15 3.44 3.71
C HIS A 45 -7.34 4.21 2.41
N PHE A 46 -6.76 3.70 1.33
CA PHE A 46 -6.87 4.27 -0.01
C PHE A 46 -7.41 3.20 -0.94
N ILE A 47 -8.17 3.64 -1.93
CA ILE A 47 -8.67 2.75 -2.97
C ILE A 47 -8.39 3.34 -4.34
N VAL A 48 -8.24 2.44 -5.32
CA VAL A 48 -8.22 2.81 -6.73
C VAL A 48 -9.55 2.38 -7.30
N LYS A 49 -10.27 3.35 -7.87
CA LYS A 49 -11.59 3.13 -8.44
C LYS A 49 -11.52 3.33 -9.94
N LYS A 50 -11.96 2.34 -10.69
CA LYS A 50 -12.10 2.44 -12.14
C LYS A 50 -13.61 2.32 -12.45
N ASP A 51 -14.19 3.40 -12.92
CA ASP A 51 -15.65 3.52 -13.09
C ASP A 51 -16.33 3.18 -11.75
N GLU A 52 -17.09 2.09 -11.66
CA GLU A 52 -17.76 1.70 -10.41
C GLU A 52 -17.05 0.57 -9.68
N GLU A 53 -15.88 0.12 -10.17
CA GLU A 53 -15.17 -1.02 -9.60
C GLU A 53 -13.97 -0.58 -8.79
N ILE A 54 -13.77 -1.20 -7.60
CA ILE A 54 -12.58 -0.99 -6.79
C ILE A 54 -11.55 -2.03 -7.24
N ILE A 55 -10.43 -1.55 -7.78
CA ILE A 55 -9.41 -2.41 -8.40
C ILE A 55 -8.06 -2.36 -7.71
N GLY A 56 -7.91 -1.55 -6.69
CA GLY A 56 -6.67 -1.46 -5.92
C GLY A 56 -6.93 -0.92 -4.54
N ALA A 57 -5.94 -1.08 -3.67
CA ALA A 57 -6.01 -0.63 -2.28
C ALA A 57 -4.63 -0.34 -1.73
N ALA A 58 -4.57 0.41 -0.63
CA ALA A 58 -3.37 0.64 0.14
C ALA A 58 -3.75 1.09 1.55
N ARG A 59 -2.80 0.99 2.48
CA ARG A 59 -2.99 1.40 3.86
C ARG A 59 -1.80 2.26 4.29
N LEU A 60 -2.05 3.31 5.08
CA LEU A 60 -1.03 4.21 5.60
C LEU A 60 -1.22 4.38 7.10
N ARG A 61 -0.15 4.20 7.88
CA ARG A 61 -0.16 4.40 9.33
C ARG A 61 0.94 5.37 9.73
N GLU A 62 0.64 6.29 10.65
CA GLU A 62 1.68 7.08 11.29
C GLU A 62 2.29 6.22 12.40
N ILE A 63 3.54 5.76 12.22
CA ILE A 63 4.21 4.86 13.16
C ILE A 63 5.01 5.60 14.22
N SER A 64 5.36 6.87 13.96
CA SER A 64 5.94 7.80 14.91
C SER A 64 5.69 9.20 14.36
N PRO A 65 5.83 10.27 15.16
CA PRO A 65 5.53 11.62 14.68
C PRO A 65 6.26 11.96 13.38
N GLY A 66 5.48 12.28 12.34
CA GLY A 66 6.01 12.68 11.04
C GLY A 66 6.49 11.53 10.14
N ILE A 67 6.35 10.27 10.56
CA ILE A 67 6.78 9.11 9.78
C ILE A 67 5.60 8.21 9.50
N GLY A 68 5.25 8.04 8.22
CA GLY A 68 4.17 7.17 7.78
C GLY A 68 4.70 5.87 7.20
N LYS A 69 4.05 4.75 7.53
CA LYS A 69 4.35 3.45 6.95
C LYS A 69 3.27 3.09 5.94
N ILE A 70 3.68 2.88 4.69
CA ILE A 70 2.80 2.46 3.60
C ILE A 70 2.76 0.94 3.59
N GLU A 71 1.56 0.38 3.59
CA GLU A 71 1.35 -1.06 3.66
C GLU A 71 0.22 -1.48 2.74
N ARG A 72 0.21 -2.76 2.35
CA ARG A 72 -0.91 -3.37 1.62
C ARG A 72 -1.18 -2.72 0.26
N VAL A 73 -0.16 -2.19 -0.40
CA VAL A 73 -0.31 -1.64 -1.77
C VAL A 73 -0.58 -2.79 -2.73
N CYS A 74 -1.70 -2.74 -3.41
CA CYS A 74 -2.05 -3.82 -4.33
C CYS A 74 -2.98 -3.34 -5.44
N ILE A 75 -2.87 -4.01 -6.59
CA ILE A 75 -3.73 -3.82 -7.77
C ILE A 75 -4.19 -5.20 -8.21
N LEU A 76 -5.45 -5.36 -8.54
CA LEU A 76 -5.96 -6.62 -9.09
C LEU A 76 -5.17 -7.00 -10.33
N LYS A 77 -4.89 -8.29 -10.47
CA LYS A 77 -4.00 -8.82 -11.52
C LYS A 77 -4.35 -8.33 -12.92
N GLN A 78 -5.64 -8.33 -13.26
CA GLN A 78 -6.10 -7.95 -14.61
C GLN A 78 -5.95 -6.46 -14.92
N TYR A 79 -5.64 -5.64 -13.92
CA TYR A 79 -5.47 -4.19 -14.09
C TYR A 79 -4.02 -3.73 -13.96
N ARG A 80 -3.07 -4.65 -13.81
CA ARG A 80 -1.64 -4.32 -13.71
C ARG A 80 -1.06 -3.91 -15.06
N GLY A 81 0.06 -3.19 -15.03
CA GLY A 81 0.74 -2.75 -16.25
C GLY A 81 0.26 -1.40 -16.78
N HIS A 82 -0.56 -0.67 -16.00
CA HIS A 82 -1.10 0.63 -16.40
C HIS A 82 -0.64 1.76 -15.46
N HIS A 83 0.48 1.59 -14.78
CA HIS A 83 1.06 2.57 -13.86
C HIS A 83 0.16 2.94 -12.67
N LEU A 84 -0.80 2.10 -12.30
CA LEU A 84 -1.72 2.37 -11.21
C LEU A 84 -1.04 2.34 -9.85
N GLY A 85 -0.04 1.45 -9.68
CA GLY A 85 0.76 1.40 -8.46
C GLY A 85 1.49 2.71 -8.22
N ALA A 86 2.08 3.28 -9.27
CA ALA A 86 2.74 4.58 -9.17
C ALA A 86 1.76 5.69 -8.84
N SER A 87 0.54 5.63 -9.38
CA SER A 87 -0.52 6.61 -9.08
C SER A 87 -0.93 6.55 -7.61
N ILE A 88 -1.09 5.35 -7.05
CA ILE A 88 -1.38 5.18 -5.62
C ILE A 88 -0.26 5.80 -4.78
N MET A 89 0.99 5.47 -5.11
CA MET A 89 2.13 5.94 -4.33
C MET A 89 2.24 7.45 -4.34
N LYS A 90 2.01 8.08 -5.49
CA LYS A 90 2.02 9.55 -5.60
C LYS A 90 0.90 10.18 -4.79
N PHE A 91 -0.27 9.59 -4.79
CA PHE A 91 -1.41 10.07 -4.03
C PHE A 91 -1.13 10.00 -2.52
N ILE A 92 -0.59 8.88 -2.06
CA ILE A 92 -0.22 8.69 -0.64
C ILE A 92 0.85 9.71 -0.22
N GLU A 93 1.86 9.90 -1.07
CA GLU A 93 2.92 10.87 -0.80
C GLU A 93 2.35 12.28 -0.65
N GLN A 94 1.45 12.67 -1.54
CA GLN A 94 0.81 13.99 -1.45
C GLN A 94 -0.04 14.12 -0.19
N TYR A 95 -0.76 13.05 0.18
CA TYR A 95 -1.51 13.01 1.43
C TYR A 95 -0.58 13.27 2.62
N ALA A 96 0.55 12.58 2.68
CA ALA A 96 1.51 12.71 3.76
C ALA A 96 2.11 14.13 3.81
N ILE A 97 2.45 14.71 2.66
CA ILE A 97 2.95 16.08 2.57
C ILE A 97 1.92 17.06 3.09
N ASN A 98 0.66 16.90 2.71
CA ASN A 98 -0.44 17.76 3.16
C ASN A 98 -0.66 17.69 4.67
N HIS A 99 -0.32 16.56 5.29
CA HIS A 99 -0.40 16.37 6.75
C HIS A 99 0.92 16.70 7.45
N LYS A 100 1.89 17.27 6.72
CA LYS A 100 3.19 17.72 7.24
C LYS A 100 4.05 16.60 7.80
N TRP A 101 3.91 15.39 7.24
CA TRP A 101 4.79 14.28 7.55
C TRP A 101 6.11 14.47 6.80
N GLU A 102 7.20 13.91 7.34
CA GLU A 102 8.56 14.16 6.86
C GLU A 102 9.15 12.96 6.11
N ARG A 103 8.66 11.75 6.38
CA ARG A 103 9.23 10.54 5.83
C ARG A 103 8.17 9.48 5.61
N LEU A 104 8.34 8.72 4.53
CA LEU A 104 7.55 7.51 4.27
C LEU A 104 8.47 6.30 4.32
N LYS A 105 7.94 5.20 4.86
CA LYS A 105 8.62 3.93 5.03
C LYS A 105 7.71 2.82 4.52
N LEU A 106 8.32 1.77 3.96
CA LEU A 106 7.55 0.60 3.56
C LEU A 106 8.44 -0.64 3.62
N TYR A 107 7.78 -1.80 3.67
CA TYR A 107 8.45 -3.09 3.53
C TYR A 107 8.18 -3.56 2.12
N ALA A 108 9.20 -3.50 1.25
CA ALA A 108 9.06 -3.87 -0.15
C ALA A 108 9.34 -5.36 -0.33
N GLN A 109 8.42 -6.06 -1.00
CA GLN A 109 8.74 -7.41 -1.49
C GLN A 109 9.94 -7.28 -2.42
N VAL A 110 10.91 -8.20 -2.33
CA VAL A 110 12.20 -8.06 -3.01
C VAL A 110 12.04 -7.83 -4.52
N TYR A 111 11.10 -8.52 -5.16
CA TYR A 111 10.90 -8.35 -6.60
C TYR A 111 10.38 -6.93 -6.97
N ALA A 112 9.77 -6.22 -6.03
CA ALA A 112 9.20 -4.89 -6.27
C ALA A 112 10.16 -3.75 -5.96
N ILE A 113 11.36 -4.03 -5.44
CA ILE A 113 12.34 -3.00 -5.10
C ILE A 113 12.62 -2.04 -6.26
N PRO A 114 12.86 -2.51 -7.51
CA PRO A 114 13.11 -1.57 -8.61
C PRO A 114 11.96 -0.61 -8.85
N PHE A 115 10.72 -1.03 -8.65
CA PHE A 115 9.54 -0.18 -8.77
C PHE A 115 9.62 0.99 -7.77
N TYR A 116 9.92 0.68 -6.50
CA TYR A 116 9.99 1.72 -5.47
C TYR A 116 11.23 2.60 -5.63
N GLU A 117 12.34 2.04 -6.11
CA GLU A 117 13.54 2.85 -6.37
C GLU A 117 13.27 3.94 -7.40
N LYS A 118 12.49 3.63 -8.43
CA LYS A 118 12.11 4.63 -9.45
C LYS A 118 11.27 5.75 -8.86
N LEU A 119 10.60 5.52 -7.74
CA LEU A 119 9.80 6.52 -7.05
C LEU A 119 10.61 7.31 -6.00
N GLY A 120 11.90 7.01 -5.87
CA GLY A 120 12.78 7.73 -4.97
C GLY A 120 13.02 7.07 -3.62
N TYR A 121 12.55 5.85 -3.43
CA TYR A 121 12.79 5.09 -2.19
C TYR A 121 14.15 4.44 -2.20
N VAL A 122 14.77 4.31 -1.02
CA VAL A 122 16.09 3.73 -0.83
C VAL A 122 15.99 2.55 0.14
N VAL A 123 16.65 1.44 -0.18
CA VAL A 123 16.74 0.28 0.71
C VAL A 123 17.54 0.65 1.95
N THR A 124 16.99 0.39 3.14
CA THR A 124 17.62 0.73 4.41
C THR A 124 17.81 -0.47 5.34
N SER A 125 17.54 -1.69 4.89
CA SER A 125 17.70 -2.90 5.69
C SER A 125 18.19 -4.09 4.88
N PRO A 126 18.74 -5.13 5.54
CA PRO A 126 18.93 -6.42 4.90
C PRO A 126 17.58 -7.09 4.63
N GLU A 127 17.62 -8.19 3.90
CA GLU A 127 16.40 -8.97 3.59
C GLU A 127 15.86 -9.65 4.85
N PHE A 128 14.54 -9.70 4.98
CA PHE A 128 13.85 -10.39 6.07
C PHE A 128 12.55 -11.00 5.52
N LEU A 129 11.95 -11.90 6.29
CA LEU A 129 10.66 -12.49 5.92
C LEU A 129 9.52 -11.73 6.59
N ASP A 130 8.52 -11.36 5.80
CA ASP A 130 7.26 -10.79 6.27
C ASP A 130 6.14 -11.60 5.63
N ALA A 131 5.26 -12.17 6.45
CA ALA A 131 4.23 -13.11 5.99
C ALA A 131 4.83 -14.22 5.08
N TYR A 132 6.03 -14.69 5.45
CA TYR A 132 6.80 -15.74 4.77
C TYR A 132 7.33 -15.34 3.38
N ILE A 133 7.26 -14.06 3.01
CA ILE A 133 7.76 -13.53 1.74
C ILE A 133 8.98 -12.64 2.00
N PRO A 134 10.08 -12.78 1.19
CA PRO A 134 11.25 -11.91 1.35
C PRO A 134 10.95 -10.44 1.10
N HIS A 135 11.37 -9.60 2.03
CA HIS A 135 11.17 -8.15 1.99
C HIS A 135 12.45 -7.40 2.39
N ARG A 136 12.50 -6.11 2.06
CA ARG A 136 13.48 -5.16 2.61
C ARG A 136 12.76 -3.87 2.97
N VAL A 137 13.26 -3.19 4.01
CA VAL A 137 12.75 -1.86 4.36
C VAL A 137 13.23 -0.86 3.32
N MET A 138 12.33 0.01 2.88
CA MET A 138 12.68 1.15 2.02
C MET A 138 12.11 2.42 2.62
N GLU A 139 12.80 3.56 2.42
CA GLU A 139 12.40 4.84 2.98
C GLU A 139 12.61 5.96 1.99
N LYS A 140 11.80 7.02 2.14
CA LYS A 140 11.89 8.23 1.33
C LYS A 140 11.57 9.43 2.19
N ASP A 141 12.45 10.43 2.19
CA ASP A 141 12.16 11.74 2.79
C ASP A 141 11.27 12.54 1.84
N ILE A 142 10.26 13.21 2.37
CA ILE A 142 9.27 13.92 1.57
C ILE A 142 9.14 15.41 1.94
#